data_f3c43d1832d3d3f13c384a8b155a27f9
#
_entry.id   f3c43d1832d3d3f13c384a8b155a27f9
#
_cell.length_a   1.000
_cell.length_b   1.000
_cell.length_c   1.000
_cell.angle_alpha   90.00
_cell.angle_beta   90.00
_cell.angle_gamma   90.00
#
_symmetry.space_group_name_H-M   'P 1'
#
loop_
_entity.id
_entity.type
_entity.pdbx_description
1 polymer ?
#
loop_
_entity_poly.entity_id
_entity_poly.type
_entity_poly.pdbx_seq_one_letter_code
_entity_poly.pdbx_strand_id
1 'polypeptide(L)'
;MPYTRDEIQAAFDRYQDCANEAGRTGDWRPWVECFTPDLHYIEHLYGEFHGREAVLAWITETMTVWPFTHMQLFPWDWYTIDEEQGWIVGQVENRFVDPGDGVVYEGANWTRLVYAGDGLFASEEDVYNPAHFAPVVKGWSAAWAANHPDHPDGPAPT
;
A
#
# COMPACT_ATOMS: atom_id res chain seq x y z
N MET A 1 -20.36 -12.01 18.39
CA MET A 1 -19.39 -11.47 17.41
C MET A 1 -19.94 -10.18 16.85
N PRO A 2 -19.20 -9.13 16.91
CA PRO A 2 -19.70 -7.83 16.43
C PRO A 2 -19.84 -7.75 14.91
N TYR A 3 -19.06 -8.53 14.15
CA TYR A 3 -19.01 -8.47 12.70
C TYR A 3 -19.05 -9.84 12.06
N THR A 4 -19.53 -9.92 10.83
CA THR A 4 -19.52 -11.15 10.05
C THR A 4 -18.29 -11.19 9.13
N ARG A 5 -17.85 -12.40 8.77
CA ARG A 5 -16.75 -12.59 7.82
C ARG A 5 -17.03 -11.92 6.47
N ASP A 6 -18.26 -12.05 5.97
CA ASP A 6 -18.64 -11.48 4.68
C ASP A 6 -18.57 -9.95 4.67
N GLU A 7 -18.96 -9.33 5.79
CA GLU A 7 -18.88 -7.88 5.98
C GLU A 7 -17.44 -7.38 5.98
N ILE A 8 -16.54 -8.06 6.71
CA ILE A 8 -15.12 -7.74 6.75
C ILE A 8 -14.48 -7.97 5.36
N GLN A 9 -14.83 -9.09 4.69
CA GLN A 9 -14.32 -9.41 3.36
C GLN A 9 -14.72 -8.36 2.33
N ALA A 10 -15.98 -7.92 2.34
CA ALA A 10 -16.45 -6.87 1.42
C ALA A 10 -15.71 -5.54 1.60
N ALA A 11 -15.46 -5.15 2.86
CA ALA A 11 -14.65 -3.97 3.16
C ALA A 11 -13.20 -4.12 2.68
N PHE A 12 -12.65 -5.31 2.84
CA PHE A 12 -11.29 -5.62 2.41
C PHE A 12 -11.15 -5.62 0.88
N ASP A 13 -12.10 -6.18 0.17
CA ASP A 13 -12.12 -6.15 -1.30
C ASP A 13 -12.11 -4.70 -1.82
N ARG A 14 -12.94 -3.85 -1.23
CA ARG A 14 -12.96 -2.41 -1.54
C ARG A 14 -11.63 -1.73 -1.22
N TYR A 15 -11.03 -2.02 -0.06
CA TYR A 15 -9.73 -1.50 0.33
C TYR A 15 -8.64 -1.86 -0.69
N GLN A 16 -8.59 -3.12 -1.13
CA GLN A 16 -7.64 -3.58 -2.14
C GLN A 16 -7.83 -2.86 -3.49
N ASP A 17 -9.07 -2.75 -3.94
CA ASP A 17 -9.40 -2.04 -5.18
C ASP A 17 -8.97 -0.56 -5.13
N CYS A 18 -9.25 0.10 -4.00
CA CYS A 18 -8.85 1.49 -3.80
C CYS A 18 -7.32 1.67 -3.74
N ALA A 19 -6.59 0.75 -3.10
CA ALA A 19 -5.14 0.79 -3.05
C ALA A 19 -4.50 0.66 -4.44
N ASN A 20 -4.96 -0.29 -5.24
CA ASN A 20 -4.46 -0.50 -6.60
C ASN A 20 -4.81 0.68 -7.52
N GLU A 21 -6.00 1.25 -7.39
CA GLU A 21 -6.38 2.44 -8.17
C GLU A 21 -5.56 3.66 -7.76
N ALA A 22 -5.32 3.86 -6.45
CA ALA A 22 -4.49 4.93 -5.95
C ALA A 22 -3.04 4.82 -6.44
N GLY A 23 -2.49 3.60 -6.44
CA GLY A 23 -1.16 3.35 -6.99
C GLY A 23 -1.05 3.70 -8.48
N ARG A 24 -2.10 3.41 -9.25
CA ARG A 24 -2.16 3.70 -10.68
C ARG A 24 -2.35 5.19 -10.98
N THR A 25 -3.15 5.90 -10.20
CA THR A 25 -3.54 7.30 -10.49
C THR A 25 -2.72 8.33 -9.72
N GLY A 26 -2.12 7.97 -8.58
CA GLY A 26 -1.50 8.88 -7.64
C GLY A 26 -2.49 9.61 -6.72
N ASP A 27 -3.79 9.37 -6.87
CA ASP A 27 -4.83 9.92 -5.98
C ASP A 27 -5.16 8.92 -4.87
N TRP A 28 -4.66 9.20 -3.67
CA TRP A 28 -4.84 8.35 -2.48
C TRP A 28 -6.08 8.69 -1.66
N ARG A 29 -6.86 9.68 -2.08
CA ARG A 29 -8.08 10.09 -1.35
C ARG A 29 -9.13 8.97 -1.27
N PRO A 30 -9.48 8.26 -2.35
CA PRO A 30 -10.45 7.16 -2.27
C PRO A 30 -9.99 6.02 -1.35
N TRP A 31 -8.67 5.77 -1.29
CA TRP A 31 -8.11 4.75 -0.39
C TRP A 31 -8.24 5.15 1.08
N VAL A 32 -7.90 6.40 1.43
CA VAL A 32 -8.01 6.85 2.82
C VAL A 32 -9.47 6.91 3.30
N GLU A 33 -10.42 7.03 2.39
CA GLU A 33 -11.86 6.96 2.71
C GLU A 33 -12.35 5.54 3.05
N CYS A 34 -11.53 4.50 2.87
CA CYS A 34 -11.80 3.16 3.38
C CYS A 34 -11.62 3.04 4.90
N PHE A 35 -11.16 4.09 5.55
CA PHE A 35 -10.93 4.14 6.99
C PHE A 35 -11.89 5.10 7.69
N THR A 36 -11.98 4.96 9.02
CA THR A 36 -12.72 5.93 9.85
C THR A 36 -12.03 7.30 9.86
N PRO A 37 -12.77 8.41 10.13
CA PRO A 37 -12.16 9.75 10.19
C PRO A 37 -11.00 9.89 11.18
N ASP A 38 -11.02 9.12 12.26
CA ASP A 38 -10.02 9.07 13.32
C ASP A 38 -8.99 7.95 13.15
N LEU A 39 -8.78 7.49 11.92
CA LEU A 39 -7.81 6.47 11.55
C LEU A 39 -6.51 6.57 12.34
N HIS A 40 -6.03 5.43 12.86
CA HIS A 40 -4.71 5.28 13.43
C HIS A 40 -3.85 4.40 12.52
N TYR A 41 -2.84 4.99 11.91
CA TYR A 41 -1.91 4.30 11.02
C TYR A 41 -0.55 4.17 11.70
N ILE A 42 -0.04 2.93 11.79
CA ILE A 42 1.25 2.62 12.41
C ILE A 42 2.18 2.08 11.32
N GLU A 43 3.18 2.88 10.99
CA GLU A 43 4.17 2.54 9.97
C GLU A 43 5.54 2.47 10.64
N HIS A 44 6.15 1.28 10.68
CA HIS A 44 7.33 1.00 11.51
C HIS A 44 8.61 1.73 11.09
N LEU A 45 8.65 2.31 9.90
CA LEU A 45 9.76 3.18 9.46
C LEU A 45 9.46 4.67 9.69
N TYR A 46 8.24 5.11 9.33
CA TYR A 46 7.87 6.53 9.30
C TYR A 46 7.19 7.01 10.60
N GLY A 47 6.68 6.10 11.43
CA GLY A 47 6.04 6.42 12.70
C GLY A 47 4.51 6.24 12.69
N GLU A 48 3.83 7.00 13.53
CA GLU A 48 2.38 6.91 13.71
C GLU A 48 1.69 8.16 13.18
N PHE A 49 0.54 7.94 12.54
CA PHE A 49 -0.29 9.01 11.99
C PHE A 49 -1.72 8.87 12.50
N HIS A 50 -2.35 9.99 12.83
CA HIS A 50 -3.72 10.02 13.36
C HIS A 50 -4.61 10.87 12.46
N GLY A 51 -5.73 10.28 12.03
CA GLY A 51 -6.72 10.90 11.18
C GLY A 51 -6.42 10.76 9.69
N ARG A 52 -7.48 10.81 8.88
CA ARG A 52 -7.40 10.67 7.42
C ARG A 52 -6.48 11.70 6.76
N GLU A 53 -6.54 12.96 7.22
CA GLU A 53 -5.77 14.04 6.60
C GLU A 53 -4.25 13.85 6.78
N ALA A 54 -3.82 13.43 7.97
CA ALA A 54 -2.41 13.15 8.23
C ALA A 54 -1.90 11.96 7.40
N VAL A 55 -2.69 10.89 7.31
CA VAL A 55 -2.36 9.71 6.52
C VAL A 55 -2.35 10.04 5.02
N LEU A 56 -3.33 10.80 4.54
CA LEU A 56 -3.39 11.23 3.13
C LEU A 56 -2.18 12.07 2.74
N ALA A 57 -1.80 13.02 3.60
CA ALA A 57 -0.62 13.87 3.35
C ALA A 57 0.65 13.03 3.26
N TRP A 58 0.86 12.15 4.23
CA TRP A 58 2.03 11.26 4.28
C TRP A 58 2.09 10.30 3.08
N ILE A 59 1.00 9.58 2.78
CA ILE A 59 1.01 8.60 1.69
C ILE A 59 1.17 9.28 0.32
N THR A 60 0.56 10.44 0.13
CA THR A 60 0.70 11.21 -1.10
C THR A 60 2.14 11.68 -1.28
N GLU A 61 2.76 12.25 -0.25
CA GLU A 61 4.15 12.68 -0.28
C GLU A 61 5.11 11.52 -0.58
N THR A 62 4.84 10.35 0.00
CA THR A 62 5.69 9.16 -0.16
C THR A 62 5.54 8.51 -1.53
N MET A 63 4.31 8.35 -2.02
CA MET A 63 4.00 7.51 -3.18
C MET A 63 3.92 8.29 -4.50
N THR A 64 4.05 9.61 -4.48
CA THR A 64 4.05 10.43 -5.70
C THR A 64 5.43 10.94 -6.11
N VAL A 65 6.48 10.44 -5.46
CA VAL A 65 7.89 10.75 -5.78
C VAL A 65 8.53 9.57 -6.51
N TRP A 66 9.35 9.88 -7.50
CA TRP A 66 10.17 8.87 -8.19
C TRP A 66 11.13 8.16 -7.21
N PRO A 67 11.29 6.84 -7.26
CA PRO A 67 10.65 5.89 -8.18
C PRO A 67 9.32 5.31 -7.67
N PHE A 68 8.83 5.72 -6.50
CA PHE A 68 7.63 5.15 -5.85
C PHE A 68 6.33 5.42 -6.61
N THR A 69 6.29 6.41 -7.51
CA THR A 69 5.19 6.59 -8.47
C THR A 69 4.94 5.35 -9.33
N HIS A 70 5.90 4.45 -9.44
CA HIS A 70 5.83 3.20 -10.20
C HIS A 70 5.67 1.96 -9.34
N MET A 71 5.59 2.09 -8.02
CA MET A 71 5.14 1.05 -7.09
C MET A 71 3.61 1.09 -7.01
N GLN A 72 2.95 0.44 -7.96
CA GLN A 72 1.53 0.63 -8.23
C GLN A 72 0.66 -0.58 -7.90
N LEU A 73 1.26 -1.71 -7.55
CA LEU A 73 0.55 -2.96 -7.35
C LEU A 73 0.76 -3.45 -5.92
N PHE A 74 -0.36 -3.85 -5.27
CA PHE A 74 -0.35 -4.29 -3.88
C PHE A 74 -1.09 -5.63 -3.73
N PRO A 75 -0.60 -6.71 -4.38
CA PRO A 75 -1.22 -8.02 -4.24
C PRO A 75 -0.94 -8.62 -2.87
N TRP A 76 -1.94 -9.28 -2.31
CA TRP A 76 -1.80 -10.03 -1.07
C TRP A 76 -1.42 -11.47 -1.38
N ASP A 77 -0.29 -11.92 -0.84
CA ASP A 77 0.18 -13.30 -0.99
C ASP A 77 -0.69 -14.26 -0.17
N TRP A 78 -1.01 -13.85 1.06
CA TRP A 78 -1.94 -14.55 1.93
C TRP A 78 -2.55 -13.56 2.93
N TYR A 79 -3.73 -13.91 3.46
CA TYR A 79 -4.34 -13.20 4.58
C TYR A 79 -5.29 -14.12 5.35
N THR A 80 -5.61 -13.73 6.57
CA THR A 80 -6.62 -14.36 7.40
C THR A 80 -7.54 -13.29 8.00
N ILE A 81 -8.77 -13.70 8.28
CA ILE A 81 -9.76 -12.87 8.95
C ILE A 81 -10.06 -13.48 10.32
N ASP A 82 -9.89 -12.67 11.36
CA ASP A 82 -10.32 -12.97 12.72
C ASP A 82 -11.61 -12.19 12.99
N GLU A 83 -12.74 -12.87 12.96
CA GLU A 83 -14.05 -12.26 13.13
C GLU A 83 -14.28 -11.75 14.56
N GLU A 84 -13.68 -12.40 15.56
CA GLU A 84 -13.84 -12.01 16.96
C GLU A 84 -13.16 -10.67 17.25
N GLN A 85 -11.99 -10.46 16.67
CA GLN A 85 -11.23 -9.23 16.81
C GLN A 85 -11.57 -8.19 15.73
N GLY A 86 -12.23 -8.60 14.65
CA GLY A 86 -12.42 -7.75 13.48
C GLY A 86 -11.10 -7.48 12.73
N TRP A 87 -10.16 -8.41 12.76
CA TRP A 87 -8.85 -8.22 12.15
C TRP A 87 -8.73 -8.90 10.80
N ILE A 88 -7.99 -8.24 9.91
CA ILE A 88 -7.36 -8.88 8.76
C ILE A 88 -5.87 -8.80 8.98
N VAL A 89 -5.19 -9.94 8.89
CA VAL A 89 -3.74 -10.02 9.00
C VAL A 89 -3.21 -10.79 7.80
N GLY A 90 -2.19 -10.27 7.15
CA GLY A 90 -1.61 -10.96 6.01
C GLY A 90 -0.34 -10.31 5.49
N GLN A 91 0.15 -10.87 4.39
CA GLN A 91 1.32 -10.37 3.69
C GLN A 91 0.90 -9.72 2.39
N VAL A 92 1.22 -8.45 2.25
CA VAL A 92 1.04 -7.67 1.03
C VAL A 92 2.39 -7.46 0.36
N GLU A 93 2.42 -7.57 -0.96
CA GLU A 93 3.57 -7.23 -1.77
C GLU A 93 3.44 -5.80 -2.27
N ASN A 94 4.49 -5.01 -2.10
CA ASN A 94 4.60 -3.68 -2.67
C ASN A 94 5.40 -3.82 -3.96
N ARG A 95 4.68 -3.90 -5.07
CA ARG A 95 5.23 -4.27 -6.37
C ARG A 95 5.32 -3.09 -7.30
N PHE A 96 6.51 -2.93 -7.88
CA PHE A 96 6.71 -2.01 -8.99
C PHE A 96 6.10 -2.56 -10.29
N VAL A 97 5.71 -1.67 -11.18
CA VAL A 97 5.38 -2.05 -12.56
C VAL A 97 6.61 -2.66 -13.25
N ASP A 98 6.40 -3.47 -14.30
CA ASP A 98 7.51 -4.03 -15.08
C ASP A 98 8.38 -2.91 -15.67
N PRO A 99 9.69 -2.87 -15.36
CA PRO A 99 10.58 -1.87 -15.91
C PRO A 99 10.97 -2.15 -17.38
N GLY A 100 10.50 -3.26 -17.94
CA GLY A 100 10.76 -3.65 -19.33
C GLY A 100 11.67 -4.88 -19.47
N ASP A 101 12.06 -5.52 -18.36
CA ASP A 101 12.87 -6.75 -18.36
C ASP A 101 12.09 -8.02 -18.02
N GLY A 102 10.80 -7.89 -17.68
CA GLY A 102 9.92 -9.01 -17.31
C GLY A 102 10.20 -9.57 -15.92
N VAL A 103 11.04 -8.93 -15.11
CA VAL A 103 11.36 -9.34 -13.74
C VAL A 103 10.40 -8.65 -12.75
N VAL A 104 9.93 -9.40 -11.75
CA VAL A 104 9.11 -8.86 -10.66
C VAL A 104 10.00 -8.24 -9.59
N TYR A 105 9.78 -6.97 -9.30
CA TYR A 105 10.46 -6.23 -8.24
C TYR A 105 9.42 -5.86 -7.18
N GLU A 106 9.51 -6.49 -6.02
CA GLU A 106 8.55 -6.29 -4.93
C GLU A 106 9.19 -6.47 -3.56
N GLY A 107 8.62 -5.81 -2.57
CA GLY A 107 8.97 -5.97 -1.17
C GLY A 107 7.72 -6.26 -0.34
N ALA A 108 7.82 -7.27 0.55
CA ALA A 108 6.72 -7.68 1.39
C ALA A 108 6.65 -6.86 2.68
N ASN A 109 5.43 -6.61 3.14
CA ASN A 109 5.17 -6.26 4.53
C ASN A 109 4.00 -7.09 5.07
N TRP A 110 3.98 -7.27 6.38
CA TRP A 110 2.82 -7.81 7.07
C TRP A 110 1.96 -6.65 7.54
N THR A 111 0.67 -6.75 7.22
CA THR A 111 -0.29 -5.72 7.55
C THR A 111 -1.39 -6.30 8.43
N ARG A 112 -1.75 -5.54 9.47
CA ARG A 112 -2.96 -5.77 10.24
C ARG A 112 -3.92 -4.61 10.02
N LEU A 113 -5.12 -4.92 9.51
CA LEU A 113 -6.25 -4.01 9.46
C LEU A 113 -7.22 -4.32 10.61
N VAL A 114 -7.79 -3.30 11.23
CA VAL A 114 -8.83 -3.45 12.27
C VAL A 114 -10.13 -2.86 11.76
N TYR A 115 -11.10 -3.72 11.57
CA TYR A 115 -12.43 -3.36 11.08
C TYR A 115 -13.25 -2.66 12.17
N ALA A 116 -13.96 -1.59 11.81
CA ALA A 116 -14.73 -0.78 12.73
C ALA A 116 -16.25 -0.81 12.46
N GLY A 117 -16.70 -1.60 11.47
CA GLY A 117 -18.08 -1.57 11.01
C GLY A 117 -18.29 -0.59 9.85
N ASP A 118 -19.48 -0.61 9.28
CA ASP A 118 -19.92 0.27 8.20
C ASP A 118 -19.00 0.28 6.97
N GLY A 119 -18.30 -0.83 6.73
CA GLY A 119 -17.36 -0.96 5.63
C GLY A 119 -16.02 -0.22 5.83
N LEU A 120 -15.69 0.20 7.05
CA LEU A 120 -14.52 1.02 7.36
C LEU A 120 -13.54 0.31 8.29
N PHE A 121 -12.25 0.63 8.15
CA PHE A 121 -11.19 0.20 9.06
C PHE A 121 -10.80 1.34 10.01
N ALA A 122 -10.57 1.02 11.29
CA ALA A 122 -10.14 2.00 12.29
C ALA A 122 -8.63 2.17 12.33
N SER A 123 -7.89 1.14 11.93
CA SER A 123 -6.43 1.21 11.95
C SER A 123 -5.78 0.28 10.93
N GLU A 124 -4.56 0.63 10.56
CA GLU A 124 -3.63 -0.20 9.81
C GLU A 124 -2.27 -0.16 10.48
N GLU A 125 -1.61 -1.31 10.56
CA GLU A 125 -0.24 -1.43 11.03
C GLU A 125 0.59 -2.23 10.03
N ASP A 126 1.68 -1.63 9.53
CA ASP A 126 2.61 -2.24 8.58
C ASP A 126 3.94 -2.56 9.26
N VAL A 127 4.32 -3.84 9.22
CA VAL A 127 5.55 -4.35 9.83
C VAL A 127 6.44 -4.96 8.74
N TYR A 128 7.62 -4.42 8.58
CA TYR A 128 8.61 -4.90 7.63
C TYR A 128 10.03 -4.52 8.01
N ASN A 129 11.00 -5.14 7.35
CA ASN A 129 12.39 -4.73 7.47
C ASN A 129 12.76 -3.80 6.32
N PRO A 130 12.99 -2.49 6.56
CA PRO A 130 13.33 -1.53 5.51
C PRO A 130 14.56 -1.93 4.68
N ALA A 131 15.48 -2.67 5.27
CA ALA A 131 16.69 -3.14 4.58
C ALA A 131 16.38 -4.07 3.39
N HIS A 132 15.22 -4.72 3.37
CA HIS A 132 14.78 -5.56 2.26
C HIS A 132 14.26 -4.75 1.07
N PHE A 133 13.79 -3.53 1.29
CA PHE A 133 13.28 -2.66 0.22
C PHE A 133 14.39 -1.97 -0.59
N ALA A 134 15.49 -1.61 0.04
CA ALA A 134 16.58 -0.90 -0.64
C ALA A 134 17.12 -1.66 -1.88
N PRO A 135 17.39 -2.98 -1.82
CA PRO A 135 17.80 -3.74 -2.99
C PRO A 135 16.74 -3.80 -4.10
N VAL A 136 15.46 -3.86 -3.72
CA VAL A 136 14.33 -3.88 -4.67
C VAL A 136 14.27 -2.56 -5.44
N VAL A 137 14.29 -1.44 -4.75
CA VAL A 137 14.28 -0.10 -5.35
C VAL A 137 15.48 0.09 -6.26
N LYS A 138 16.67 -0.30 -5.80
CA LYS A 138 17.92 -0.19 -6.59
C LYS A 138 17.87 -1.07 -7.85
N GLY A 139 17.41 -2.30 -7.73
CA GLY A 139 17.30 -3.25 -8.84
C GLY A 139 16.30 -2.77 -9.88
N TRP A 140 15.12 -2.35 -9.46
CA TRP A 140 14.11 -1.81 -10.35
C TRP A 140 14.59 -0.54 -11.07
N SER A 141 15.19 0.40 -10.36
CA SER A 141 15.68 1.65 -10.93
C SER A 141 16.77 1.41 -11.99
N ALA A 142 17.66 0.46 -11.75
CA ALA A 142 18.68 0.07 -12.73
C ALA A 142 18.06 -0.57 -13.98
N ALA A 143 17.08 -1.45 -13.81
CA ALA A 143 16.35 -2.08 -14.90
C ALA A 143 15.53 -1.04 -15.70
N TRP A 144 14.90 -0.11 -15.01
CA TRP A 144 14.19 1.00 -15.66
C TRP A 144 15.13 1.83 -16.54
N ALA A 145 16.26 2.29 -15.99
CA ALA A 145 17.24 3.08 -16.73
C ALA A 145 17.80 2.34 -17.97
N ALA A 146 18.03 1.04 -17.85
CA ALA A 146 18.52 0.21 -18.95
C ALA A 146 17.50 0.08 -20.09
N ASN A 147 16.20 0.04 -19.78
CA ASN A 147 15.12 -0.12 -20.74
C ASN A 147 14.50 1.21 -21.22
N HIS A 148 14.83 2.33 -20.56
CA HIS A 148 14.35 3.67 -20.86
C HIS A 148 15.49 4.67 -20.93
N PRO A 149 16.41 4.54 -21.90
CA PRO A 149 17.63 5.35 -21.94
C PRO A 149 17.38 6.85 -22.13
N ASP A 150 16.22 7.23 -22.69
CA ASP A 150 15.82 8.63 -22.85
C ASP A 150 15.26 9.25 -21.57
N HIS A 151 14.85 8.40 -20.61
CA HIS A 151 14.25 8.81 -19.33
C HIS A 151 14.75 7.91 -18.19
N PRO A 152 16.07 7.84 -17.92
CA PRO A 152 16.64 6.88 -16.96
C PRO A 152 16.20 7.14 -15.51
N ASP A 153 15.84 8.38 -15.18
CA ASP A 153 15.37 8.80 -13.85
C ASP A 153 13.84 9.09 -13.83
N GLY A 154 13.12 8.45 -14.75
CA GLY A 154 11.67 8.59 -14.87
C GLY A 154 11.23 9.55 -15.96
N PRO A 155 9.90 9.65 -16.18
CA PRO A 155 9.35 10.58 -17.15
C PRO A 155 9.65 12.02 -16.75
N ALA A 156 9.76 12.89 -17.75
CA ALA A 156 9.92 14.32 -17.50
C ALA A 156 8.76 14.85 -16.66
N PRO A 157 9.01 15.82 -15.74
CA PRO A 157 7.93 16.45 -14.99
C PRO A 157 6.91 17.06 -15.95
N THR A 158 5.63 16.79 -15.69
CA THR A 158 4.51 17.40 -16.45
C THR A 158 4.16 18.75 -15.87
#